data_a09fffa7076ebbb3cb59b1d2463069e0
#
_entry.id   a09fffa7076ebbb3cb59b1d2463069e0
#
_cell.length_a   1.000
_cell.length_b   1.000
_cell.length_c   1.000
_cell.angle_alpha   90.00
_cell.angle_beta   90.00
_cell.angle_gamma   90.00
#
_symmetry.space_group_name_H-M   'P 1'
#
loop_
_entity.id
_entity.type
_entity.pdbx_description
1 polymer ?
#
loop_
_entity_poly.entity_id
_entity_poly.type
_entity_poly.pdbx_seq_one_letter_code
_entity_poly.pdbx_strand_id
1 'polypeptide(L)'
;MRHLLAATLMLLAACSGGQTVSLTVDDAHYRPPLVDGGTGVAYFAITSKIADRIVAVSSPRARAVEIHESTSDQGMAVMELRPGVDLPPGKTVKFEPGGLHLMVIAPQPLTAGATFPIQIELESGRVQTIAFAGAPAS
;
A
#
# COMPACT_ATOMS: atom_id res chain seq x y z
N MET A 1 -16.19 39.85 -56.03
CA MET A 1 -16.79 38.72 -55.28
C MET A 1 -15.67 37.94 -54.57
N ARG A 2 -15.54 38.15 -53.28
CA ARG A 2 -14.48 37.57 -52.49
C ARG A 2 -15.14 36.64 -51.49
N HIS A 3 -14.99 35.32 -51.70
CA HIS A 3 -15.50 34.29 -50.81
C HIS A 3 -14.48 34.05 -49.70
N LEU A 4 -14.80 34.44 -48.47
CA LEU A 4 -14.08 34.09 -47.26
C LEU A 4 -14.57 32.70 -46.81
N LEU A 5 -13.71 31.68 -46.94
CA LEU A 5 -13.91 30.40 -46.30
C LEU A 5 -13.45 30.51 -44.83
N ALA A 6 -14.39 30.47 -43.90
CA ALA A 6 -14.10 30.31 -42.50
C ALA A 6 -13.88 28.84 -42.21
N ALA A 7 -12.63 28.46 -41.93
CA ALA A 7 -12.27 27.13 -41.44
C ALA A 7 -12.55 27.07 -39.94
N THR A 8 -13.60 26.38 -39.55
CA THR A 8 -13.92 26.11 -38.15
C THR A 8 -13.03 24.97 -37.66
N LEU A 9 -12.03 25.30 -36.83
CA LEU A 9 -11.16 24.33 -36.16
C LEU A 9 -11.90 23.75 -34.97
N MET A 10 -12.38 22.52 -35.10
CA MET A 10 -12.99 21.75 -34.02
C MET A 10 -11.89 21.24 -33.10
N LEU A 11 -11.70 21.84 -31.91
CA LEU A 11 -10.90 21.29 -30.85
C LEU A 11 -11.63 20.08 -30.24
N LEU A 12 -11.16 18.88 -30.53
CA LEU A 12 -11.52 17.68 -29.74
C LEU A 12 -10.82 17.79 -28.41
N ALA A 13 -11.54 18.18 -27.38
CA ALA A 13 -11.10 17.98 -26.00
C ALA A 13 -11.18 16.49 -25.68
N ALA A 14 -10.05 15.80 -25.75
CA ALA A 14 -9.91 14.46 -25.22
C ALA A 14 -9.97 14.54 -23.68
N CYS A 15 -11.15 14.33 -23.11
CA CYS A 15 -11.28 14.05 -21.69
C CYS A 15 -10.64 12.69 -21.43
N SER A 16 -9.38 12.68 -21.00
CA SER A 16 -8.76 11.53 -20.36
C SER A 16 -9.45 11.34 -19.01
N GLY A 17 -10.57 10.64 -19.01
CA GLY A 17 -11.23 10.16 -17.81
C GLY A 17 -10.37 9.10 -17.15
N GLY A 18 -9.31 9.51 -16.44
CA GLY A 18 -8.61 8.65 -15.51
C GLY A 18 -9.60 8.24 -14.44
N GLN A 19 -10.09 7.02 -14.51
CA GLN A 19 -10.88 6.44 -13.43
C GLN A 19 -9.98 6.41 -12.20
N THR A 20 -10.20 7.31 -11.27
CA THR A 20 -9.62 7.24 -9.93
C THR A 20 -10.23 6.03 -9.24
N VAL A 21 -9.59 4.90 -9.37
CA VAL A 21 -9.95 3.71 -8.62
C VAL A 21 -9.80 4.06 -7.14
N SER A 22 -10.92 4.12 -6.43
CA SER A 22 -10.91 4.46 -5.02
C SER A 22 -10.36 3.27 -4.23
N LEU A 23 -9.19 3.48 -3.66
CA LEU A 23 -8.57 2.61 -2.68
C LEU A 23 -8.82 3.23 -1.31
N THR A 24 -9.39 2.47 -0.40
CA THR A 24 -9.60 2.91 0.98
C THR A 24 -8.59 2.19 1.88
N VAL A 25 -7.92 2.94 2.73
CA VAL A 25 -6.98 2.43 3.72
C VAL A 25 -7.42 2.91 5.09
N ASP A 26 -7.56 1.97 6.02
CA ASP A 26 -7.98 2.20 7.39
C ASP A 26 -6.98 1.60 8.36
N ASP A 27 -6.95 2.14 9.59
CA ASP A 27 -6.19 1.61 10.73
C ASP A 27 -4.69 1.37 10.45
N ALA A 28 -4.07 2.20 9.62
CA ALA A 28 -2.66 2.07 9.28
C ALA A 28 -1.78 2.47 10.48
N HIS A 29 -1.11 1.49 11.08
CA HIS A 29 -0.21 1.71 12.20
C HIS A 29 1.07 0.89 12.09
N TYR A 30 2.16 1.45 12.59
CA TYR A 30 3.50 0.88 12.55
C TYR A 30 4.06 0.72 13.97
N ARG A 31 4.61 -0.44 14.24
CA ARG A 31 5.35 -0.73 15.46
C ARG A 31 6.84 -0.80 15.14
N PRO A 32 7.64 0.10 15.69
CA PRO A 32 9.09 0.09 15.48
C PRO A 32 9.72 -1.16 16.12
N PRO A 33 10.94 -1.56 15.67
CA PRO A 33 11.68 -2.62 16.32
C PRO A 33 12.09 -2.18 17.74
N LEU A 34 12.25 -3.16 18.61
CA LEU A 34 12.71 -2.94 20.00
C LEU A 34 14.19 -2.60 20.09
N VAL A 35 14.96 -2.91 19.06
CA VAL A 35 16.40 -2.65 18.96
C VAL A 35 16.73 -2.05 17.61
N ASP A 36 17.72 -1.17 17.56
CA ASP A 36 18.19 -0.57 16.33
C ASP A 36 18.65 -1.64 15.34
N GLY A 37 18.30 -1.44 14.06
CA GLY A 37 18.60 -2.40 13.00
C GLY A 37 17.73 -3.64 13.00
N GLY A 38 16.80 -3.76 13.93
CA GLY A 38 15.83 -4.88 14.00
C GLY A 38 14.75 -4.78 12.92
N THR A 39 13.67 -5.50 13.14
CA THR A 39 12.52 -5.53 12.23
C THR A 39 11.29 -4.95 12.92
N GLY A 40 10.69 -3.96 12.28
CA GLY A 40 9.38 -3.43 12.66
C GLY A 40 8.25 -4.18 11.96
N VAL A 41 7.03 -3.89 12.34
CA VAL A 41 5.84 -4.47 11.72
C VAL A 41 4.78 -3.41 11.48
N ALA A 42 4.07 -3.52 10.36
CA ALA A 42 2.99 -2.61 10.04
C ALA A 42 1.70 -3.38 9.71
N TYR A 43 0.59 -2.80 10.14
CA TYR A 43 -0.76 -3.34 9.98
C TYR A 43 -1.68 -2.29 9.40
N PHE A 44 -2.66 -2.70 8.61
CA PHE A 44 -3.68 -1.82 8.02
C PHE A 44 -4.80 -2.66 7.43
N ALA A 45 -5.90 -2.00 7.09
CA ALA A 45 -6.95 -2.59 6.29
C ALA A 45 -7.02 -1.87 4.95
N ILE A 46 -7.25 -2.61 3.87
CA ILE A 46 -7.29 -2.06 2.52
C ILE A 46 -8.50 -2.62 1.77
N THR A 47 -9.21 -1.73 1.09
CA THR A 47 -10.36 -2.07 0.26
C THR A 47 -10.21 -1.44 -1.11
N SER A 48 -10.28 -2.24 -2.16
CA SER A 48 -10.33 -1.76 -3.56
C SER A 48 -11.74 -1.93 -4.11
N LYS A 49 -12.25 -0.93 -4.83
CA LYS A 49 -13.55 -1.03 -5.51
C LYS A 49 -13.53 -1.95 -6.72
N ILE A 50 -12.36 -2.18 -7.30
CA ILE A 50 -12.15 -3.11 -8.42
C ILE A 50 -11.20 -4.21 -8.01
N ALA A 51 -11.24 -5.34 -8.73
CA ALA A 51 -10.25 -6.40 -8.54
C ALA A 51 -8.85 -5.86 -8.85
N ASP A 52 -7.91 -6.06 -7.92
CA ASP A 52 -6.50 -5.68 -8.08
C ASP A 52 -5.63 -6.63 -7.23
N ARG A 53 -4.33 -6.39 -7.19
CA ARG A 53 -3.38 -7.18 -6.42
C ARG A 53 -2.23 -6.29 -5.94
N ILE A 54 -1.85 -6.42 -4.69
CA ILE A 54 -0.58 -5.85 -4.20
C ILE A 54 0.55 -6.74 -4.72
N VAL A 55 1.45 -6.17 -5.50
CA VAL A 55 2.57 -6.90 -6.13
C VAL A 55 3.93 -6.51 -5.56
N ALA A 56 4.04 -5.33 -4.93
CA ALA A 56 5.27 -4.89 -4.27
C ALA A 56 4.96 -3.93 -3.12
N VAL A 57 5.85 -3.94 -2.12
CA VAL A 57 5.84 -3.02 -1.00
C VAL A 57 7.26 -2.51 -0.76
N SER A 58 7.38 -1.24 -0.39
CA SER A 58 8.69 -0.63 -0.15
C SER A 58 8.57 0.59 0.77
N SER A 59 9.68 1.04 1.33
CA SER A 59 9.76 2.31 2.04
C SER A 59 11.10 2.97 1.79
N PRO A 60 11.15 4.30 1.57
CA PRO A 60 12.40 5.03 1.48
C PRO A 60 13.15 5.08 2.83
N ARG A 61 12.49 4.68 3.91
CA ARG A 61 13.01 4.71 5.28
C ARG A 61 13.34 3.34 5.86
N ALA A 62 13.35 2.29 5.04
CA ALA A 62 13.74 0.95 5.44
C ALA A 62 14.62 0.30 4.38
N ARG A 63 15.42 -0.67 4.79
CA ARG A 63 16.21 -1.46 3.84
C ARG A 63 15.32 -2.28 2.92
N ALA A 64 14.24 -2.85 3.44
CA ALA A 64 13.24 -3.58 2.70
C ALA A 64 11.90 -3.58 3.46
N VAL A 65 10.82 -3.80 2.74
CA VAL A 65 9.51 -4.14 3.29
C VAL A 65 9.04 -5.42 2.59
N GLU A 66 8.52 -6.35 3.36
CA GLU A 66 8.07 -7.64 2.86
C GLU A 66 6.66 -7.94 3.36
N ILE A 67 5.88 -8.65 2.56
CA ILE A 67 4.56 -9.14 2.97
C ILE A 67 4.75 -10.55 3.54
N HIS A 68 4.35 -10.75 4.79
CA HIS A 68 4.35 -12.05 5.43
C HIS A 68 2.94 -12.42 5.88
N GLU A 69 2.70 -13.70 6.03
CA GLU A 69 1.48 -14.24 6.61
C GLU A 69 1.83 -15.23 7.71
N SER A 70 1.26 -15.01 8.87
CA SER A 70 1.33 -15.97 9.97
C SER A 70 0.17 -16.95 9.86
N THR A 71 0.48 -18.22 9.91
CA THR A 71 -0.48 -19.32 9.95
C THR A 71 -0.18 -20.24 11.10
N SER A 72 -1.10 -21.14 11.43
CA SER A 72 -0.86 -22.19 12.42
C SER A 72 -0.92 -23.55 11.72
N ASP A 73 0.16 -24.28 11.78
CA ASP A 73 0.22 -25.66 11.31
C ASP A 73 0.46 -26.59 12.49
N GLN A 74 -0.50 -27.49 12.73
CA GLN A 74 -0.47 -28.47 13.85
C GLN A 74 -0.13 -27.83 15.21
N GLY A 75 -0.67 -26.63 15.48
CA GLY A 75 -0.42 -25.88 16.73
C GLY A 75 0.89 -25.11 16.76
N MET A 76 1.68 -25.13 15.69
CA MET A 76 2.90 -24.34 15.55
C MET A 76 2.65 -23.11 14.69
N ALA A 77 3.13 -21.95 15.14
CA ALA A 77 3.10 -20.74 14.33
C ALA A 77 4.11 -20.86 13.18
N VAL A 78 3.63 -20.68 11.95
CA VAL A 78 4.44 -20.64 10.73
C VAL A 78 4.29 -19.28 10.10
N MET A 79 5.40 -18.67 9.67
CA MET A 79 5.44 -17.39 8.97
C MET A 79 5.95 -17.60 7.54
N GLU A 80 5.19 -17.17 6.56
CA GLU A 80 5.51 -17.35 5.15
C GLU A 80 5.61 -15.99 4.44
N LEU A 81 6.62 -15.83 3.59
CA LEU A 81 6.72 -14.72 2.65
C LEU A 81 5.64 -14.85 1.58
N ARG A 82 4.90 -13.77 1.37
CA ARG A 82 3.87 -13.71 0.32
C ARG A 82 4.35 -12.85 -0.84
N PRO A 83 4.36 -13.36 -2.09
CA PRO A 83 4.79 -12.58 -3.25
C PRO A 83 3.80 -11.49 -3.65
N GLY A 84 2.60 -11.52 -3.10
CA GLY A 84 1.55 -10.53 -3.34
C GLY A 84 0.27 -10.90 -2.62
N VAL A 85 -0.71 -9.99 -2.66
CA VAL A 85 -2.00 -10.16 -2.00
C VAL A 85 -3.12 -9.70 -2.92
N ASP A 86 -4.08 -10.58 -3.19
CA ASP A 86 -5.24 -10.25 -4.00
C ASP A 86 -6.18 -9.31 -3.24
N LEU A 87 -6.71 -8.34 -3.96
CA LEU A 87 -7.72 -7.40 -3.50
C LEU A 87 -9.02 -7.65 -4.25
N PRO A 88 -9.91 -8.53 -3.75
CA PRO A 88 -11.21 -8.75 -4.39
C PRO A 88 -12.05 -7.46 -4.35
N PRO A 89 -12.85 -7.18 -5.39
CA PRO A 89 -13.61 -5.93 -5.47
C PRO A 89 -14.58 -5.78 -4.30
N GLY A 90 -14.51 -4.64 -3.62
CA GLY A 90 -15.39 -4.28 -2.51
C GLY A 90 -15.16 -5.02 -1.20
N LYS A 91 -14.13 -5.90 -1.14
CA LYS A 91 -13.79 -6.64 0.08
C LYS A 91 -12.61 -6.00 0.79
N THR A 92 -12.73 -5.85 2.10
CA THR A 92 -11.63 -5.40 2.95
C THR A 92 -10.67 -6.55 3.22
N VAL A 93 -9.40 -6.34 2.86
CA VAL A 93 -8.28 -7.22 3.19
C VAL A 93 -7.57 -6.63 4.40
N LYS A 94 -7.41 -7.42 5.46
CA LYS A 94 -6.81 -6.99 6.72
C LYS A 94 -5.40 -7.53 6.88
N PHE A 95 -4.48 -6.61 7.19
CA PHE A 95 -3.16 -6.91 7.69
C PHE A 95 -3.20 -6.72 9.19
N GLU A 96 -3.17 -7.81 9.93
CA GLU A 96 -3.42 -7.85 11.39
C GLU A 96 -2.56 -8.91 12.09
N PRO A 97 -2.31 -8.78 13.39
CA PRO A 97 -1.60 -9.81 14.15
C PRO A 97 -2.20 -11.21 13.96
N GLY A 98 -1.36 -12.19 13.72
CA GLY A 98 -1.79 -13.57 13.46
C GLY A 98 -2.23 -13.87 12.03
N GLY A 99 -2.17 -12.90 11.13
CA GLY A 99 -2.49 -13.01 9.71
C GLY A 99 -1.44 -12.35 8.82
N LEU A 100 -1.91 -11.67 7.78
CA LEU A 100 -1.06 -10.84 6.92
C LEU A 100 -0.45 -9.67 7.70
N HIS A 101 0.81 -9.36 7.42
CA HIS A 101 1.49 -8.20 7.98
C HIS A 101 2.65 -7.75 7.08
N LEU A 102 3.08 -6.50 7.26
CA LEU A 102 4.25 -5.97 6.59
C LEU A 102 5.43 -6.04 7.56
N MET A 103 6.48 -6.75 7.17
CA MET A 103 7.77 -6.76 7.87
C MET A 103 8.63 -5.61 7.36
N VAL A 104 9.00 -4.68 8.25
CA VAL A 104 9.79 -3.51 7.92
C VAL A 104 11.23 -3.75 8.40
N ILE A 105 12.12 -4.05 7.46
CA ILE A 105 13.47 -4.54 7.74
C ILE A 105 14.44 -3.36 7.87
N ALA A 106 15.15 -3.30 8.99
CA ALA A 106 16.11 -2.26 9.32
C ALA A 106 15.57 -0.84 9.02
N PRO A 107 14.44 -0.46 9.63
CA PRO A 107 13.88 0.88 9.45
C PRO A 107 14.76 1.95 10.10
N GLN A 108 14.72 3.15 9.52
CA GLN A 108 15.26 4.33 10.19
C GLN A 108 14.40 4.67 11.41
N PRO A 109 15.00 5.21 12.49
CA PRO A 109 14.27 5.61 13.68
C PRO A 109 13.12 6.57 13.35
N LEU A 110 11.99 6.40 14.02
CA LEU A 110 10.82 7.26 13.90
C LEU A 110 10.74 8.21 15.10
N THR A 111 10.65 9.49 14.81
CA THR A 111 10.40 10.50 15.84
C THR A 111 8.98 10.33 16.40
N ALA A 112 8.81 10.53 17.70
CA ALA A 112 7.51 10.45 18.36
C ALA A 112 6.47 11.38 17.67
N GLY A 113 5.30 10.83 17.36
CA GLY A 113 4.23 11.52 16.65
C GLY A 113 4.39 11.60 15.13
N ALA A 114 5.52 11.13 14.57
CA ALA A 114 5.70 11.05 13.12
C ALA A 114 5.01 9.81 12.53
N THR A 115 4.78 9.82 11.23
CA THR A 115 4.27 8.68 10.47
C THR A 115 5.40 7.98 9.73
N PHE A 116 5.25 6.68 9.51
CA PHE A 116 6.18 5.87 8.72
C PHE A 116 5.62 5.64 7.33
N PRO A 117 6.29 6.10 6.24
CA PRO A 117 5.76 5.96 4.89
C PRO A 117 6.06 4.56 4.34
N ILE A 118 5.04 3.89 3.83
CA ILE A 118 5.19 2.65 3.05
C ILE A 118 4.46 2.83 1.73
N GLN A 119 5.12 2.50 0.63
CA GLN A 119 4.56 2.46 -0.70
C GLN A 119 4.04 1.07 -0.99
N ILE A 120 2.84 0.98 -1.52
CA ILE A 120 2.29 -0.24 -2.11
C ILE A 120 2.14 -0.04 -3.62
N GLU A 121 2.56 -1.02 -4.38
CA GLU A 121 2.41 -1.08 -5.81
C GLU A 121 1.38 -2.14 -6.16
N LEU A 122 0.42 -1.77 -7.00
CA LEU A 122 -0.65 -2.64 -7.45
C LEU A 122 -0.37 -3.16 -8.87
N GLU A 123 -0.90 -4.32 -9.19
CA GLU A 123 -0.78 -4.95 -10.50
C GLU A 123 -1.32 -4.04 -11.62
N SER A 124 -2.32 -3.23 -11.33
CA SER A 124 -2.82 -2.17 -12.24
C SER A 124 -1.80 -1.08 -12.57
N GLY A 125 -0.63 -1.08 -11.95
CA GLY A 125 0.43 -0.07 -12.11
C GLY A 125 0.28 1.12 -11.16
N ARG A 126 -0.73 1.13 -10.32
CA ARG A 126 -0.94 2.19 -9.33
C ARG A 126 0.05 2.03 -8.19
N VAL A 127 0.66 3.14 -7.78
CA VAL A 127 1.50 3.23 -6.59
C VAL A 127 0.84 4.17 -5.60
N GLN A 128 0.68 3.73 -4.36
CA GLN A 128 0.13 4.54 -3.29
C GLN A 128 1.05 4.54 -2.08
N THR A 129 1.36 5.73 -1.56
CA THR A 129 2.08 5.88 -0.29
C THR A 129 1.07 5.98 0.84
N ILE A 130 1.24 5.13 1.84
CA ILE A 130 0.42 5.11 3.06
C ILE A 130 1.28 5.64 4.20
N ALA A 131 0.74 6.60 4.96
CA ALA A 131 1.34 7.11 6.16
C ALA A 131 0.86 6.29 7.36
N PHE A 132 1.72 5.43 7.91
CA PHE A 132 1.42 4.61 9.06
C PHE A 132 1.69 5.38 10.35
N ALA A 133 0.69 5.48 11.22
CA ALA A 133 0.87 6.09 12.54
C ALA A 133 1.84 5.25 13.37
N GLY A 134 2.88 5.88 13.91
CA GLY A 134 3.82 5.21 14.81
C GLY A 134 3.13 4.86 16.12
N ALA A 135 3.07 3.57 16.46
CA ALA A 135 2.67 3.16 17.80
C ALA A 135 3.84 3.39 18.77
N PRO A 136 3.57 3.76 20.03
CA PRO A 136 4.62 3.83 21.03
C PRO A 136 5.29 2.45 21.15
N ALA A 137 6.60 2.45 21.30
CA ALA A 137 7.33 1.25 21.66
C ALA A 137 6.80 0.79 23.03
N SER A 138 6.15 -0.36 23.07
CA SER A 138 5.61 -0.96 24.30
C SER A 138 6.67 -1.76 25.01
#